data_62edb1cc0b68e85ec11580b4c6d833cf
#
_entry.id   62edb1cc0b68e85ec11580b4c6d833cf
#
_cell.length_a   1.000
_cell.length_b   1.000
_cell.length_c   1.000
_cell.angle_alpha   90.00
_cell.angle_beta   90.00
_cell.angle_gamma   90.00
#
_symmetry.space_group_name_H-M   'P 1'
#
loop_
_entity.id
_entity.type
_entity.pdbx_description
1 polymer ?
#
loop_
_entity_poly.entity_id
_entity_poly.type
_entity_poly.pdbx_seq_one_letter_code
_entity_poly.pdbx_strand_id
1 'polypeptide(L)'
;MSVKEVFDLSGEKAIVTGAARGLGEQMALALAEAGADVAVVDVNIDAASRVTDHIRNIDRDSIAIKADVTKVADVENMVKVAKDRFGKIDILINNAGITINVPAEEMSKEEWDRVIEVNLTGVFLCAQAVGREMIKQKKGNVINISSMSALIANRPQPQISYNTSKAGVIMITRSLASEWRKYNIRVNAIAPGYMRTPLVDEVFPKYGKGWSSLTPMGRIGDPYEIKGPALFLASRASSFVTGSVLVMDGGYTIW
;
A
#
# COMPACT_ATOMS: atom_id res chain seq x y z
N MET A 1 -2.32 -28.77 -4.12
CA MET A 1 -2.81 -27.38 -4.30
C MET A 1 -2.37 -26.91 -5.68
N SER A 2 -3.31 -26.53 -6.53
CA SER A 2 -3.02 -26.01 -7.88
C SER A 2 -2.52 -24.56 -7.80
N VAL A 3 -1.91 -24.05 -8.90
CA VAL A 3 -1.49 -22.65 -8.97
C VAL A 3 -2.68 -21.69 -8.78
N LYS A 4 -3.86 -22.04 -9.29
CA LYS A 4 -5.06 -21.21 -9.10
C LYS A 4 -5.48 -21.14 -7.63
N GLU A 5 -5.43 -22.25 -6.92
CA GLU A 5 -5.79 -22.31 -5.50
C GLU A 5 -4.85 -21.51 -4.60
N VAL A 6 -3.57 -21.39 -4.94
CA VAL A 6 -2.63 -20.59 -4.12
C VAL A 6 -2.85 -19.09 -4.24
N PHE A 7 -3.48 -18.62 -5.32
CA PHE A 7 -3.84 -17.22 -5.53
C PHE A 7 -5.29 -16.90 -5.13
N ASP A 8 -6.10 -17.90 -4.78
CA ASP A 8 -7.49 -17.70 -4.35
C ASP A 8 -7.55 -17.03 -2.99
N LEU A 9 -8.31 -15.93 -2.92
CA LEU A 9 -8.59 -15.16 -1.71
C LEU A 9 -10.04 -15.30 -1.23
N SER A 10 -10.78 -16.30 -1.73
CA SER A 10 -12.16 -16.54 -1.33
C SER A 10 -12.28 -16.68 0.19
N GLY A 11 -13.16 -15.88 0.80
CA GLY A 11 -13.36 -15.82 2.23
C GLY A 11 -12.35 -14.98 3.02
N GLU A 12 -11.28 -14.45 2.40
CA GLU A 12 -10.36 -13.50 3.05
C GLU A 12 -10.99 -12.10 3.10
N LYS A 13 -10.64 -11.31 4.14
CA LYS A 13 -11.16 -9.97 4.38
C LYS A 13 -10.00 -8.98 4.41
N ALA A 14 -10.07 -7.95 3.57
CA ALA A 14 -8.98 -7.01 3.37
C ALA A 14 -9.35 -5.58 3.75
N ILE A 15 -8.36 -4.84 4.24
CA ILE A 15 -8.39 -3.37 4.35
C ILE A 15 -7.32 -2.82 3.41
N VAL A 16 -7.68 -1.83 2.58
CA VAL A 16 -6.73 -1.10 1.74
C VAL A 16 -6.85 0.39 2.02
N THR A 17 -5.76 1.03 2.47
CA THR A 17 -5.73 2.47 2.77
C THR A 17 -5.28 3.29 1.56
N GLY A 18 -5.81 4.53 1.42
CA GLY A 18 -5.53 5.35 0.23
C GLY A 18 -6.06 4.69 -1.05
N ALA A 19 -7.22 4.02 -0.95
CA ALA A 19 -7.72 3.14 -1.99
C ALA A 19 -8.79 3.77 -2.90
N ALA A 20 -9.03 5.07 -2.79
CA ALA A 20 -10.01 5.78 -3.62
C ALA A 20 -9.55 6.01 -5.07
N ARG A 21 -8.26 5.85 -5.37
CA ARG A 21 -7.66 6.05 -6.69
C ARG A 21 -6.27 5.41 -6.83
N GLY A 22 -5.77 5.36 -8.06
CA GLY A 22 -4.38 4.99 -8.37
C GLY A 22 -4.01 3.57 -7.95
N LEU A 23 -2.84 3.39 -7.33
CA LEU A 23 -2.36 2.06 -6.95
C LEU A 23 -3.24 1.39 -5.90
N GLY A 24 -3.74 2.16 -4.93
CA GLY A 24 -4.63 1.65 -3.89
C GLY A 24 -5.92 1.06 -4.45
N GLU A 25 -6.56 1.77 -5.39
CA GLU A 25 -7.72 1.29 -6.13
C GLU A 25 -7.41 -0.02 -6.87
N GLN A 26 -6.30 -0.05 -7.64
CA GLN A 26 -5.93 -1.24 -8.39
C GLN A 26 -5.64 -2.46 -7.49
N MET A 27 -5.03 -2.23 -6.33
CA MET A 27 -4.82 -3.29 -5.34
C MET A 27 -6.13 -3.78 -4.71
N ALA A 28 -7.03 -2.87 -4.36
CA ALA A 28 -8.36 -3.21 -3.84
C ALA A 28 -9.15 -4.07 -4.84
N LEU A 29 -9.15 -3.67 -6.12
CA LEU A 29 -9.78 -4.43 -7.20
C LEU A 29 -9.12 -5.80 -7.38
N ALA A 30 -7.78 -5.88 -7.36
CA ALA A 30 -7.08 -7.16 -7.50
C ALA A 30 -7.44 -8.17 -6.41
N LEU A 31 -7.54 -7.71 -5.16
CA LEU A 31 -7.95 -8.58 -4.06
C LEU A 31 -9.39 -9.05 -4.23
N ALA A 32 -10.29 -8.18 -4.66
CA ALA A 32 -11.69 -8.51 -4.91
C ALA A 32 -11.85 -9.47 -6.10
N GLU A 33 -11.15 -9.24 -7.23
CA GLU A 33 -11.10 -10.14 -8.39
C GLU A 33 -10.60 -11.55 -8.01
N ALA A 34 -9.74 -11.64 -6.99
CA ALA A 34 -9.25 -12.92 -6.44
C ALA A 34 -10.16 -13.52 -5.36
N GLY A 35 -11.31 -12.91 -5.04
CA GLY A 35 -12.33 -13.47 -4.15
C GLY A 35 -12.41 -12.87 -2.75
N ALA A 36 -11.57 -11.87 -2.41
CA ALA A 36 -11.64 -11.21 -1.10
C ALA A 36 -12.80 -10.20 -1.02
N ASP A 37 -13.32 -10.00 0.19
CA ASP A 37 -14.13 -8.83 0.50
C ASP A 37 -13.22 -7.69 1.00
N VAL A 38 -13.51 -6.44 0.59
CA VAL A 38 -12.56 -5.35 0.75
C VAL A 38 -13.17 -4.11 1.38
N ALA A 39 -12.57 -3.63 2.46
CA ALA A 39 -12.79 -2.28 2.99
C ALA A 39 -11.87 -1.29 2.25
N VAL A 40 -12.47 -0.37 1.51
CA VAL A 40 -11.82 0.71 0.77
C VAL A 40 -11.73 1.93 1.67
N VAL A 41 -10.54 2.27 2.12
CA VAL A 41 -10.32 3.33 3.11
C VAL A 41 -9.63 4.53 2.46
N ASP A 42 -10.22 5.72 2.63
CA ASP A 42 -9.65 6.96 2.12
C ASP A 42 -10.19 8.17 2.90
N VAL A 43 -9.51 9.30 2.84
CA VAL A 43 -10.03 10.58 3.34
C VAL A 43 -11.18 11.10 2.45
N ASN A 44 -11.20 10.73 1.18
CA ASN A 44 -12.24 11.07 0.21
C ASN A 44 -13.25 9.91 0.11
N ILE A 45 -14.30 10.00 0.93
CA ILE A 45 -15.34 8.96 1.02
C ILE A 45 -16.11 8.75 -0.29
N ASP A 46 -16.37 9.81 -1.05
CA ASP A 46 -17.13 9.70 -2.30
C ASP A 46 -16.34 8.93 -3.36
N ALA A 47 -15.02 9.19 -3.43
CA ALA A 47 -14.15 8.45 -4.32
C ALA A 47 -13.98 6.98 -3.86
N ALA A 48 -13.87 6.72 -2.56
CA ALA A 48 -13.84 5.37 -2.01
C ALA A 48 -15.14 4.60 -2.31
N SER A 49 -16.28 5.26 -2.22
CA SER A 49 -17.59 4.66 -2.54
C SER A 49 -17.66 4.19 -3.99
N ARG A 50 -17.13 4.94 -4.95
CA ARG A 50 -17.08 4.49 -6.35
C ARG A 50 -16.29 3.20 -6.54
N VAL A 51 -15.18 3.05 -5.81
CA VAL A 51 -14.40 1.81 -5.85
C VAL A 51 -15.15 0.65 -5.22
N THR A 52 -15.88 0.88 -4.11
CA THR A 52 -16.72 -0.17 -3.51
C THR A 52 -17.84 -0.61 -4.43
N ASP A 53 -18.42 0.30 -5.21
CA ASP A 53 -19.45 -0.06 -6.17
C ASP A 53 -18.91 -0.94 -7.31
N HIS A 54 -17.68 -0.66 -7.79
CA HIS A 54 -17.01 -1.57 -8.74
C HIS A 54 -16.78 -2.96 -8.14
N ILE A 55 -16.35 -3.05 -6.87
CA ILE A 55 -16.13 -4.32 -6.18
C ILE A 55 -17.45 -5.10 -6.01
N ARG A 56 -18.53 -4.41 -5.68
CA ARG A 56 -19.87 -5.04 -5.56
C ARG A 56 -20.39 -5.55 -6.89
N ASN A 57 -20.08 -4.87 -8.00
CA ASN A 57 -20.47 -5.29 -9.35
C ASN A 57 -19.79 -6.60 -9.80
N ILE A 58 -18.77 -7.07 -9.11
CA ILE A 58 -18.13 -8.38 -9.32
C ILE A 58 -18.47 -9.37 -8.20
N ASP A 59 -19.65 -9.19 -7.55
CA ASP A 59 -20.18 -10.05 -6.51
C ASP A 59 -19.28 -10.24 -5.28
N ARG A 60 -18.54 -9.18 -4.89
CA ARG A 60 -17.77 -9.15 -3.64
C ARG A 60 -18.33 -8.13 -2.67
N ASP A 61 -18.28 -8.48 -1.38
CA ASP A 61 -18.70 -7.53 -0.35
C ASP A 61 -17.64 -6.44 -0.18
N SER A 62 -18.11 -5.19 -0.10
CA SER A 62 -17.22 -4.06 0.07
C SER A 62 -17.88 -2.92 0.84
N ILE A 63 -17.07 -2.17 1.58
CA ILE A 63 -17.47 -0.99 2.33
C ILE A 63 -16.45 0.14 2.16
N ALA A 64 -16.95 1.35 1.94
CA ALA A 64 -16.13 2.55 1.99
C ALA A 64 -16.04 3.07 3.43
N ILE A 65 -14.82 3.39 3.89
CA ILE A 65 -14.58 3.93 5.22
C ILE A 65 -13.78 5.22 5.09
N LYS A 66 -14.33 6.33 5.62
CA LYS A 66 -13.57 7.58 5.72
C LYS A 66 -12.61 7.48 6.90
N ALA A 67 -11.30 7.63 6.64
CA ALA A 67 -10.29 7.70 7.70
C ALA A 67 -9.07 8.50 7.24
N ASP A 68 -8.55 9.32 8.12
CA ASP A 68 -7.24 9.93 8.04
C ASP A 68 -6.25 9.05 8.85
N VAL A 69 -5.31 8.41 8.16
CA VAL A 69 -4.36 7.46 8.76
C VAL A 69 -3.43 8.10 9.81
N THR A 70 -3.37 9.42 9.86
CA THR A 70 -2.59 10.16 10.87
C THR A 70 -3.33 10.29 12.21
N LYS A 71 -4.63 9.97 12.24
CA LYS A 71 -5.49 10.12 13.42
C LYS A 71 -5.79 8.76 14.04
N VAL A 72 -5.33 8.55 15.26
CA VAL A 72 -5.54 7.29 15.99
C VAL A 72 -7.02 6.91 16.05
N ALA A 73 -7.91 7.88 16.36
CA ALA A 73 -9.34 7.62 16.45
C ALA A 73 -9.96 7.16 15.11
N ASP A 74 -9.52 7.73 13.98
CA ASP A 74 -10.00 7.32 12.66
C ASP A 74 -9.52 5.90 12.32
N VAL A 75 -8.24 5.58 12.66
CA VAL A 75 -7.66 4.26 12.45
C VAL A 75 -8.36 3.20 13.30
N GLU A 76 -8.65 3.50 14.56
CA GLU A 76 -9.40 2.59 15.44
C GLU A 76 -10.83 2.37 14.94
N ASN A 77 -11.50 3.44 14.51
CA ASN A 77 -12.83 3.35 13.90
C ASN A 77 -12.81 2.54 12.60
N MET A 78 -11.81 2.72 11.74
CA MET A 78 -11.62 1.92 10.52
C MET A 78 -11.59 0.42 10.83
N VAL A 79 -10.79 0.02 11.82
CA VAL A 79 -10.69 -1.40 12.24
C VAL A 79 -12.02 -1.88 12.79
N LYS A 80 -12.67 -1.09 13.64
CA LYS A 80 -13.98 -1.43 14.21
C LYS A 80 -15.02 -1.66 13.12
N VAL A 81 -15.18 -0.71 12.19
CA VAL A 81 -16.19 -0.77 11.12
C VAL A 81 -15.92 -1.96 10.19
N ALA A 82 -14.66 -2.18 9.79
CA ALA A 82 -14.31 -3.33 8.96
C ALA A 82 -14.59 -4.66 9.65
N LYS A 83 -14.27 -4.75 10.95
CA LYS A 83 -14.53 -5.96 11.75
C LYS A 83 -16.02 -6.20 11.98
N ASP A 84 -16.80 -5.16 12.28
CA ASP A 84 -18.26 -5.25 12.44
C ASP A 84 -18.93 -5.73 11.15
N ARG A 85 -18.41 -5.33 9.97
CA ARG A 85 -18.92 -5.74 8.66
C ARG A 85 -18.52 -7.17 8.29
N PHE A 86 -17.26 -7.53 8.47
CA PHE A 86 -16.68 -8.75 7.92
C PHE A 86 -16.41 -9.85 8.94
N GLY A 87 -16.48 -9.55 10.23
CA GLY A 87 -16.20 -10.47 11.34
C GLY A 87 -14.71 -10.69 11.64
N LYS A 88 -13.82 -10.47 10.66
CA LYS A 88 -12.36 -10.65 10.77
C LYS A 88 -11.61 -9.71 9.81
N ILE A 89 -10.28 -9.64 9.97
CA ILE A 89 -9.40 -8.94 9.05
C ILE A 89 -8.19 -9.83 8.79
N ASP A 90 -8.03 -10.31 7.56
CA ASP A 90 -6.96 -11.22 7.16
C ASP A 90 -5.80 -10.49 6.46
N ILE A 91 -6.10 -9.41 5.71
CA ILE A 91 -5.14 -8.68 4.88
C ILE A 91 -5.23 -7.18 5.18
N LEU A 92 -4.06 -6.55 5.34
CA LEU A 92 -3.93 -5.09 5.36
C LEU A 92 -2.98 -4.66 4.25
N ILE A 93 -3.41 -3.74 3.38
CA ILE A 93 -2.51 -3.01 2.48
C ILE A 93 -2.42 -1.56 2.96
N ASN A 94 -1.25 -1.19 3.47
CA ASN A 94 -0.90 0.18 3.84
C ASN A 94 -0.39 0.91 2.60
N ASN A 95 -1.28 1.63 1.91
CA ASN A 95 -0.94 2.33 0.68
C ASN A 95 -1.08 3.86 0.79
N ALA A 96 -1.85 4.38 1.72
CA ALA A 96 -2.00 5.83 1.89
C ALA A 96 -0.63 6.54 1.92
N GLY A 97 -0.48 7.59 1.12
CA GLY A 97 0.78 8.31 1.03
C GLY A 97 0.69 9.58 0.20
N ILE A 98 1.57 10.52 0.49
CA ILE A 98 1.72 11.81 -0.19
C ILE A 98 3.19 12.08 -0.52
N THR A 99 3.45 13.03 -1.42
CA THR A 99 4.78 13.58 -1.67
C THR A 99 4.75 15.10 -1.67
N ILE A 100 5.84 15.71 -1.22
CA ILE A 100 6.09 17.15 -1.32
C ILE A 100 7.48 17.30 -1.91
N ASN A 101 7.56 18.01 -3.05
CA ASN A 101 8.79 18.17 -3.82
C ASN A 101 9.35 19.59 -3.60
N VAL A 102 10.16 19.73 -2.56
CA VAL A 102 10.83 20.98 -2.16
C VAL A 102 12.30 20.68 -1.89
N PRO A 103 13.26 21.55 -2.33
CA PRO A 103 14.66 21.40 -1.97
C PRO A 103 14.88 21.30 -0.46
N ALA A 104 15.85 20.51 -0.03
CA ALA A 104 16.03 20.20 1.39
C ALA A 104 16.27 21.44 2.25
N GLU A 105 17.02 22.42 1.70
CA GLU A 105 17.32 23.70 2.35
C GLU A 105 16.13 24.66 2.44
N GLU A 106 15.08 24.43 1.66
CA GLU A 106 13.86 25.25 1.62
C GLU A 106 12.67 24.57 2.30
N MET A 107 12.76 23.24 2.57
CA MET A 107 11.66 22.47 3.12
C MET A 107 11.33 22.90 4.54
N SER A 108 10.09 23.34 4.77
CA SER A 108 9.62 23.67 6.11
C SER A 108 9.46 22.42 6.99
N LYS A 109 9.48 22.64 8.30
CA LYS A 109 9.22 21.54 9.26
C LYS A 109 7.82 20.98 9.08
N GLU A 110 6.85 21.81 8.79
CA GLU A 110 5.44 21.44 8.57
C GLU A 110 5.29 20.53 7.34
N GLU A 111 5.99 20.83 6.24
CA GLU A 111 6.00 19.99 5.03
C GLU A 111 6.66 18.64 5.29
N TRP A 112 7.80 18.66 5.99
CA TRP A 112 8.46 17.44 6.44
C TRP A 112 7.54 16.59 7.32
N ASP A 113 7.00 17.17 8.39
CA ASP A 113 6.13 16.47 9.35
C ASP A 113 4.91 15.86 8.64
N ARG A 114 4.27 16.62 7.74
CA ARG A 114 3.11 16.14 7.00
C ARG A 114 3.39 14.87 6.19
N VAL A 115 4.55 14.79 5.54
CA VAL A 115 4.94 13.59 4.77
C VAL A 115 5.25 12.43 5.73
N ILE A 116 5.98 12.67 6.81
CA ILE A 116 6.32 11.65 7.81
C ILE A 116 5.05 11.12 8.49
N GLU A 117 4.14 12.00 8.89
CA GLU A 117 2.89 11.62 9.55
C GLU A 117 2.03 10.70 8.66
N VAL A 118 1.86 11.04 7.40
CA VAL A 118 1.04 10.20 6.50
C VAL A 118 1.77 8.92 6.12
N ASN A 119 3.01 9.03 5.63
CA ASN A 119 3.70 7.92 4.96
C ASN A 119 4.37 6.93 5.92
N LEU A 120 4.71 7.35 7.13
CA LEU A 120 5.45 6.54 8.09
C LEU A 120 4.63 6.29 9.37
N THR A 121 4.23 7.35 10.07
CA THR A 121 3.43 7.23 11.30
C THR A 121 2.09 6.55 10.99
N GLY A 122 1.39 6.96 9.92
CA GLY A 122 0.13 6.36 9.48
C GLY A 122 0.25 4.86 9.15
N VAL A 123 1.33 4.45 8.49
CA VAL A 123 1.63 3.03 8.22
C VAL A 123 1.78 2.26 9.53
N PHE A 124 2.51 2.82 10.51
CA PHE A 124 2.66 2.20 11.82
C PHE A 124 1.32 2.10 12.57
N LEU A 125 0.56 3.17 12.63
CA LEU A 125 -0.75 3.20 13.33
C LEU A 125 -1.72 2.17 12.75
N CYS A 126 -1.87 2.11 11.43
CA CYS A 126 -2.73 1.14 10.76
C CYS A 126 -2.22 -0.29 11.00
N ALA A 127 -0.91 -0.55 10.84
CA ALA A 127 -0.34 -1.85 11.11
C ALA A 127 -0.54 -2.27 12.57
N GLN A 128 -0.37 -1.36 13.54
CA GLN A 128 -0.58 -1.64 14.95
C GLN A 128 -2.04 -1.98 15.27
N ALA A 129 -2.99 -1.18 14.79
CA ALA A 129 -4.40 -1.37 15.08
C ALA A 129 -4.95 -2.68 14.47
N VAL A 130 -4.67 -2.93 13.18
CA VAL A 130 -5.05 -4.17 12.50
C VAL A 130 -4.27 -5.36 13.06
N GLY A 131 -2.97 -5.18 13.36
CA GLY A 131 -2.11 -6.21 13.94
C GLY A 131 -2.62 -6.75 15.27
N ARG A 132 -3.22 -5.91 16.11
CA ARG A 132 -3.87 -6.36 17.37
C ARG A 132 -4.98 -7.41 17.09
N GLU A 133 -5.76 -7.24 16.04
CA GLU A 133 -6.80 -8.20 15.65
C GLU A 133 -6.18 -9.46 15.04
N MET A 134 -5.20 -9.31 14.14
CA MET A 134 -4.47 -10.46 13.55
C MET A 134 -3.75 -11.30 14.60
N ILE A 135 -3.18 -10.68 15.65
CA ILE A 135 -2.56 -11.38 16.78
C ILE A 135 -3.58 -12.24 17.54
N LYS A 136 -4.79 -11.72 17.79
CA LYS A 136 -5.88 -12.49 18.41
C LYS A 136 -6.31 -13.66 17.52
N GLN A 137 -6.34 -13.45 16.21
CA GLN A 137 -6.68 -14.47 15.21
C GLN A 137 -5.57 -15.51 15.01
N LYS A 138 -4.32 -15.21 15.42
CA LYS A 138 -3.11 -16.00 15.13
C LYS A 138 -2.91 -16.24 13.63
N LYS A 139 -3.31 -15.26 12.81
CA LYS A 139 -3.22 -15.25 11.35
C LYS A 139 -3.31 -13.83 10.85
N GLY A 140 -2.49 -13.47 9.86
CA GLY A 140 -2.59 -12.17 9.20
C GLY A 140 -1.55 -11.99 8.11
N ASN A 141 -1.79 -10.98 7.28
CA ASN A 141 -0.90 -10.61 6.20
C ASN A 141 -0.91 -9.10 5.99
N VAL A 142 0.24 -8.45 6.19
CA VAL A 142 0.40 -7.01 6.02
C VAL A 142 1.29 -6.74 4.82
N ILE A 143 0.85 -5.85 3.95
CA ILE A 143 1.59 -5.39 2.78
C ILE A 143 1.73 -3.87 2.88
N ASN A 144 2.96 -3.40 3.02
CA ASN A 144 3.25 -1.97 3.07
C ASN A 144 3.71 -1.47 1.71
N ILE A 145 3.17 -0.35 1.25
CA ILE A 145 3.62 0.26 0.00
C ILE A 145 4.75 1.25 0.30
N SER A 146 5.98 0.77 0.02
CA SER A 146 7.18 1.57 0.03
C SER A 146 7.36 2.30 -1.32
N SER A 147 8.55 2.38 -1.83
CA SER A 147 8.92 2.95 -3.13
C SER A 147 10.35 2.56 -3.48
N MET A 148 10.71 2.56 -4.75
CA MET A 148 12.13 2.56 -5.16
C MET A 148 12.92 3.70 -4.52
N SER A 149 12.22 4.81 -4.17
CA SER A 149 12.77 5.97 -3.46
C SER A 149 13.30 5.65 -2.05
N ALA A 150 12.99 4.47 -1.52
CA ALA A 150 13.57 3.95 -0.29
C ALA A 150 14.97 3.34 -0.50
N LEU A 151 15.33 3.06 -1.74
CA LEU A 151 16.56 2.35 -2.13
C LEU A 151 17.58 3.27 -2.80
N ILE A 152 17.10 4.37 -3.39
CA ILE A 152 17.92 5.35 -4.10
C ILE A 152 17.49 6.78 -3.77
N ALA A 153 18.36 7.75 -4.05
CA ALA A 153 17.97 9.16 -4.12
C ALA A 153 17.45 9.48 -5.52
N ASN A 154 16.18 9.84 -5.63
CA ASN A 154 15.56 10.20 -6.89
C ASN A 154 16.12 11.51 -7.46
N ARG A 155 16.09 11.59 -8.79
CA ARG A 155 16.42 12.83 -9.53
C ARG A 155 15.56 12.90 -10.80
N PRO A 156 15.24 14.12 -11.30
CA PRO A 156 15.79 15.41 -10.80
C PRO A 156 14.99 16.04 -9.64
N GLN A 157 13.83 15.47 -9.27
CA GLN A 157 12.96 16.07 -8.25
C GLN A 157 13.54 15.92 -6.83
N PRO A 158 13.54 17.01 -6.03
CA PRO A 158 13.89 16.97 -4.63
C PRO A 158 12.71 16.41 -3.82
N GLN A 159 12.92 15.38 -2.99
CA GLN A 159 11.87 14.74 -2.21
C GLN A 159 12.39 14.03 -0.96
N ILE A 160 13.25 14.72 -0.18
CA ILE A 160 13.95 14.12 0.96
C ILE A 160 13.02 13.49 1.99
N SER A 161 11.91 14.16 2.34
CA SER A 161 10.93 13.64 3.30
C SER A 161 10.26 12.36 2.80
N TYR A 162 9.91 12.31 1.51
CA TYR A 162 9.34 11.12 0.89
C TYR A 162 10.32 9.94 0.91
N ASN A 163 11.56 10.14 0.45
CA ASN A 163 12.59 9.09 0.43
C ASN A 163 12.81 8.53 1.84
N THR A 164 12.97 9.42 2.82
CA THR A 164 13.15 9.04 4.23
C THR A 164 11.95 8.25 4.77
N SER A 165 10.72 8.72 4.50
CA SER A 165 9.51 8.03 4.94
C SER A 165 9.41 6.61 4.35
N LYS A 166 9.70 6.46 3.05
CA LYS A 166 9.62 5.16 2.36
C LYS A 166 10.74 4.20 2.76
N ALA A 167 11.92 4.69 3.12
CA ALA A 167 12.98 3.89 3.75
C ALA A 167 12.55 3.41 5.15
N GLY A 168 11.91 4.28 5.94
CA GLY A 168 11.32 3.91 7.23
C GLY A 168 10.25 2.81 7.11
N VAL A 169 9.42 2.83 6.06
CA VAL A 169 8.43 1.78 5.79
C VAL A 169 9.08 0.41 5.57
N ILE A 170 10.24 0.35 4.91
CA ILE A 170 11.01 -0.91 4.77
C ILE A 170 11.42 -1.42 6.15
N MET A 171 11.89 -0.54 7.04
CA MET A 171 12.33 -0.95 8.37
C MET A 171 11.13 -1.37 9.25
N ILE A 172 10.00 -0.66 9.20
CA ILE A 172 8.74 -1.11 9.84
C ILE A 172 8.37 -2.52 9.37
N THR A 173 8.44 -2.78 8.06
CA THR A 173 8.13 -4.10 7.47
C THR A 173 8.98 -5.20 8.08
N ARG A 174 10.29 -5.00 8.15
CA ARG A 174 11.24 -5.99 8.70
C ARG A 174 11.05 -6.20 10.20
N SER A 175 10.86 -5.11 10.96
CA SER A 175 10.65 -5.16 12.41
C SER A 175 9.38 -5.95 12.73
N LEU A 176 8.25 -5.60 12.12
CA LEU A 176 6.98 -6.28 12.36
C LEU A 176 7.01 -7.74 11.88
N ALA A 177 7.67 -8.06 10.77
CA ALA A 177 7.85 -9.44 10.32
C ALA A 177 8.59 -10.27 11.37
N SER A 178 9.62 -9.71 12.00
CA SER A 178 10.38 -10.37 13.08
C SER A 178 9.55 -10.52 14.37
N GLU A 179 8.87 -9.45 14.80
CA GLU A 179 8.12 -9.45 16.05
C GLU A 179 6.87 -10.33 16.00
N TRP A 180 6.17 -10.35 14.85
CA TRP A 180 4.87 -11.02 14.70
C TRP A 180 4.94 -12.44 14.17
N ARG A 181 6.14 -12.96 13.86
CA ARG A 181 6.33 -14.33 13.36
C ARG A 181 5.67 -15.41 14.24
N LYS A 182 5.70 -15.21 15.55
CA LYS A 182 5.12 -16.15 16.53
C LYS A 182 3.59 -16.21 16.49
N TYR A 183 2.95 -15.25 15.83
CA TYR A 183 1.51 -15.17 15.65
C TYR A 183 1.05 -15.60 14.25
N ASN A 184 1.95 -16.17 13.44
CA ASN A 184 1.66 -16.55 12.05
C ASN A 184 1.18 -15.36 11.19
N ILE A 185 1.82 -14.20 11.37
CA ILE A 185 1.56 -12.98 10.60
C ILE A 185 2.75 -12.74 9.70
N ARG A 186 2.50 -12.60 8.39
CA ARG A 186 3.51 -12.18 7.42
C ARG A 186 3.43 -10.67 7.21
N VAL A 187 4.58 -10.03 7.06
CA VAL A 187 4.66 -8.60 6.77
C VAL A 187 5.68 -8.39 5.66
N ASN A 188 5.25 -7.84 4.53
CA ASN A 188 6.10 -7.59 3.36
C ASN A 188 5.87 -6.17 2.82
N ALA A 189 6.73 -5.73 1.92
CA ALA A 189 6.57 -4.47 1.22
C ALA A 189 6.61 -4.65 -0.29
N ILE A 190 5.92 -3.76 -1.01
CA ILE A 190 6.13 -3.51 -2.44
C ILE A 190 6.84 -2.17 -2.56
N ALA A 191 7.84 -2.08 -3.42
CA ALA A 191 8.57 -0.87 -3.74
C ALA A 191 8.38 -0.53 -5.24
N PRO A 192 7.28 0.18 -5.60
CA PRO A 192 7.04 0.57 -6.98
C PRO A 192 8.05 1.63 -7.46
N GLY A 193 8.33 1.61 -8.76
CA GLY A 193 8.95 2.72 -9.48
C GLY A 193 7.94 3.80 -9.82
N TYR A 194 8.24 4.59 -10.87
CA TYR A 194 7.28 5.55 -11.40
C TYR A 194 6.12 4.83 -12.09
N MET A 195 4.90 5.08 -11.56
CA MET A 195 3.66 4.48 -12.04
C MET A 195 2.70 5.57 -12.50
N ARG A 196 2.02 5.39 -13.63
CA ARG A 196 1.09 6.37 -14.22
C ARG A 196 -0.16 6.53 -13.36
N THR A 197 -0.07 7.33 -12.32
CA THR A 197 -1.15 7.61 -11.37
C THR A 197 -1.50 9.09 -11.40
N PRO A 198 -2.67 9.51 -10.91
CA PRO A 198 -3.00 10.94 -10.81
C PRO A 198 -1.93 11.77 -10.10
N LEU A 199 -1.24 11.21 -9.10
CA LEU A 199 -0.11 11.86 -8.41
C LEU A 199 1.07 12.12 -9.35
N VAL A 200 1.36 11.20 -10.26
CA VAL A 200 2.46 11.31 -11.22
C VAL A 200 2.06 12.15 -12.43
N ASP A 201 0.81 12.07 -12.87
CA ASP A 201 0.32 12.81 -14.05
C ASP A 201 0.44 14.32 -13.90
N GLU A 202 0.30 14.86 -12.70
CA GLU A 202 0.49 16.30 -12.42
C GLU A 202 1.91 16.79 -12.77
N VAL A 203 2.92 15.95 -12.56
CA VAL A 203 4.34 16.30 -12.77
C VAL A 203 4.96 15.60 -13.99
N PHE A 204 4.21 14.71 -14.63
CA PHE A 204 4.68 13.95 -15.79
C PHE A 204 5.12 14.81 -16.98
N PRO A 205 4.46 15.93 -17.34
CA PRO A 205 4.91 16.80 -18.41
C PRO A 205 6.34 17.33 -18.17
N LYS A 206 6.71 17.53 -16.90
CA LYS A 206 8.03 18.06 -16.52
C LYS A 206 9.11 16.97 -16.46
N TYR A 207 8.78 15.80 -15.91
CA TYR A 207 9.79 14.78 -15.56
C TYR A 207 9.67 13.46 -16.34
N GLY A 208 8.51 13.17 -16.92
CA GLY A 208 8.18 11.84 -17.44
C GLY A 208 9.11 11.30 -18.51
N LYS A 209 9.62 12.16 -19.43
CA LYS A 209 10.60 11.75 -20.43
C LYS A 209 11.91 11.29 -19.77
N GLY A 210 12.38 12.04 -18.77
CA GLY A 210 13.59 11.69 -18.01
C GLY A 210 13.41 10.37 -17.23
N TRP A 211 12.27 10.18 -16.59
CA TRP A 211 11.98 8.95 -15.87
C TRP A 211 11.93 7.73 -16.80
N SER A 212 11.25 7.85 -17.93
CA SER A 212 11.18 6.77 -18.93
C SER A 212 12.56 6.42 -19.50
N SER A 213 13.40 7.40 -19.79
CA SER A 213 14.75 7.19 -20.34
C SER A 213 15.70 6.53 -19.32
N LEU A 214 15.49 6.77 -18.02
CA LEU A 214 16.27 6.17 -16.94
C LEU A 214 15.74 4.78 -16.52
N THR A 215 14.56 4.39 -16.99
CA THR A 215 14.00 3.08 -16.72
C THR A 215 14.48 2.09 -17.82
N PRO A 216 15.15 0.97 -17.49
CA PRO A 216 15.58 -0.04 -18.47
C PRO A 216 14.46 -0.52 -19.39
N MET A 217 13.23 -0.65 -18.89
CA MET A 217 12.07 -1.01 -19.74
C MET A 217 11.57 0.12 -20.65
N GLY A 218 12.21 1.30 -20.64
CA GLY A 218 11.93 2.43 -21.53
C GLY A 218 10.62 3.18 -21.28
N ARG A 219 9.92 2.88 -20.18
CA ARG A 219 8.64 3.47 -19.82
C ARG A 219 8.45 3.55 -18.30
N ILE A 220 7.51 4.33 -17.85
CA ILE A 220 6.96 4.18 -16.50
C ILE A 220 5.90 3.07 -16.49
N GLY A 221 5.59 2.53 -15.32
CA GLY A 221 4.60 1.47 -15.16
C GLY A 221 3.17 1.97 -15.26
N ASP A 222 2.26 1.11 -15.67
CA ASP A 222 0.82 1.35 -15.60
C ASP A 222 0.27 0.93 -14.23
N PRO A 223 -0.73 1.64 -13.67
CA PRO A 223 -1.26 1.34 -12.34
C PRO A 223 -1.75 -0.10 -12.17
N TYR A 224 -2.30 -0.71 -13.21
CA TYR A 224 -2.80 -2.08 -13.15
C TYR A 224 -1.69 -3.13 -12.94
N GLU A 225 -0.44 -2.81 -13.25
CA GLU A 225 0.69 -3.73 -13.09
C GLU A 225 0.98 -4.05 -11.61
N ILE A 226 0.49 -3.21 -10.67
CA ILE A 226 0.58 -3.49 -9.22
C ILE A 226 -0.29 -4.67 -8.77
N LYS A 227 -1.32 -5.04 -9.55
CA LYS A 227 -2.26 -6.12 -9.22
C LYS A 227 -1.55 -7.44 -8.96
N GLY A 228 -0.63 -7.83 -9.85
CA GLY A 228 0.13 -9.08 -9.72
C GLY A 228 0.96 -9.15 -8.44
N PRO A 229 1.86 -8.21 -8.19
CA PRO A 229 2.63 -8.10 -6.95
C PRO A 229 1.77 -8.08 -5.68
N ALA A 230 0.68 -7.31 -5.67
CA ALA A 230 -0.24 -7.24 -4.54
C ALA A 230 -0.90 -8.60 -4.28
N LEU A 231 -1.43 -9.24 -5.31
CA LEU A 231 -2.06 -10.55 -5.20
C LEU A 231 -1.06 -11.63 -4.76
N PHE A 232 0.17 -11.62 -5.32
CA PHE A 232 1.23 -12.54 -4.88
C PHE A 232 1.48 -12.43 -3.39
N LEU A 233 1.73 -11.22 -2.87
CA LEU A 233 2.01 -11.04 -1.46
C LEU A 233 0.77 -11.27 -0.57
N ALA A 234 -0.44 -10.99 -1.07
CA ALA A 234 -1.68 -11.20 -0.33
C ALA A 234 -2.03 -12.68 -0.17
N SER A 235 -1.65 -13.51 -1.11
CA SER A 235 -2.10 -14.90 -1.22
C SER A 235 -1.15 -15.93 -0.58
N ARG A 236 -1.54 -17.20 -0.66
CA ARG A 236 -0.72 -18.35 -0.24
C ARG A 236 0.49 -18.56 -1.13
N ALA A 237 0.52 -17.98 -2.33
CA ALA A 237 1.68 -18.03 -3.23
C ALA A 237 2.95 -17.47 -2.58
N SER A 238 2.81 -16.59 -1.59
CA SER A 238 3.90 -16.01 -0.80
C SER A 238 3.99 -16.56 0.64
N SER A 239 3.48 -17.78 0.90
CA SER A 239 3.41 -18.36 2.25
C SER A 239 4.78 -18.47 2.96
N PHE A 240 5.87 -18.54 2.21
CA PHE A 240 7.25 -18.58 2.76
C PHE A 240 8.00 -17.25 2.57
N VAL A 241 7.25 -16.13 2.37
CA VAL A 241 7.80 -14.78 2.17
C VAL A 241 7.35 -13.87 3.29
N THR A 242 8.30 -13.37 4.09
CA THR A 242 8.06 -12.35 5.12
C THR A 242 9.32 -11.49 5.30
N GLY A 243 9.16 -10.21 5.66
CA GLY A 243 10.24 -9.24 5.78
C GLY A 243 10.85 -8.80 4.44
N SER A 244 10.27 -9.23 3.33
CA SER A 244 10.77 -8.98 1.97
C SER A 244 10.27 -7.65 1.41
N VAL A 245 11.08 -7.08 0.50
CA VAL A 245 10.73 -5.91 -0.31
C VAL A 245 10.71 -6.36 -1.77
N LEU A 246 9.53 -6.40 -2.35
CA LEU A 246 9.34 -6.70 -3.78
C LEU A 246 9.47 -5.41 -4.58
N VAL A 247 10.60 -5.24 -5.27
CA VAL A 247 10.83 -4.10 -6.16
C VAL A 247 10.11 -4.34 -7.49
N MET A 248 9.33 -3.34 -7.94
CA MET A 248 8.67 -3.34 -9.25
C MET A 248 8.82 -1.96 -9.89
N ASP A 249 9.95 -1.72 -10.52
CA ASP A 249 10.36 -0.40 -10.98
C ASP A 249 10.86 -0.37 -12.44
N GLY A 250 10.61 -1.43 -13.20
CA GLY A 250 11.07 -1.57 -14.58
C GLY A 250 12.61 -1.61 -14.70
N GLY A 251 13.30 -1.93 -13.60
CA GLY A 251 14.75 -1.96 -13.51
C GLY A 251 15.40 -0.61 -13.15
N TYR A 252 14.62 0.39 -12.74
CA TYR A 252 15.14 1.74 -12.45
C TYR A 252 16.29 1.75 -11.43
N THR A 253 16.29 0.85 -10.45
CA THR A 253 17.27 0.80 -9.35
C THR A 253 18.45 -0.13 -9.56
N ILE A 254 18.63 -0.71 -10.75
CA ILE A 254 19.72 -1.69 -10.99
C ILE A 254 21.05 -1.05 -11.43
N TRP A 255 21.10 0.26 -11.66
CA TRP A 255 22.30 1.03 -12.00
C TRP A 255 22.45 2.32 -11.19
#